data_335ab58de57cf2dc641cc632425f1ef9
#
_entry.id   335ab58de57cf2dc641cc632425f1ef9
#
_cell.length_a   1.000
_cell.length_b   1.000
_cell.length_c   1.000
_cell.angle_alpha   90.00
_cell.angle_beta   90.00
_cell.angle_gamma   90.00
#
_symmetry.space_group_name_H-M   'P 1'
#
loop_
_entity.id
_entity.type
_entity.pdbx_description
1 polymer ?
#
loop_
_entity_poly.entity_id
_entity_poly.type
_entity_poly.pdbx_seq_one_letter_code
_entity_poly.pdbx_strand_id
1 'polypeptide(L)'
;MKKKVLFIDRDGTLVIEPPVDYQLDAFEKLEFYPKVFRNLYFIRQKLDFELVMVTNQDGLGTPSFPEETFWPVHNLMLQSFKNEGIEFDNILIDRSFPEDNAPTRKPRTGMLTSYLQNPDYDLPGSFVIGDRATDVQLAQNLGCKAILLQPDKSTLAGSGLEDTCVLATTDWDRVAEFLFAGERTAEVCRKTKETDIRIRLNLDGNGTCHINTGLGFFDHMLEQIGKHGGIDLDIHVDGDLHVDEHHTIEDTAIALGECLHQALGSKRGIERYGYCLPMDDCLCMVALDFGGRPWLVWDATFTREKIGDMPTEMFLHFFKSLSDSARMNLHIKAEGTNEHHKIEGIFKALARSIKMAVRRDIHHFEIPSSKGCI
;
A
#
# COMPACT_ATOMS: atom_id res chain seq x y z
N MET A 1 23.88 12.08 10.44
CA MET A 1 22.45 12.03 10.05
C MET A 1 21.64 12.14 11.33
N LYS A 2 20.47 12.79 11.30
CA LYS A 2 19.55 12.82 12.44
C LYS A 2 18.96 11.44 12.67
N LYS A 3 18.67 11.08 13.92
CA LYS A 3 18.05 9.80 14.28
C LYS A 3 16.56 9.79 13.94
N LYS A 4 16.08 8.71 13.38
CA LYS A 4 14.65 8.45 13.16
C LYS A 4 14.11 7.56 14.25
N VAL A 5 12.84 7.70 14.58
CA VAL A 5 12.19 6.95 15.66
C VAL A 5 10.93 6.26 15.12
N LEU A 6 10.72 5.02 15.55
CA LEU A 6 9.43 4.34 15.48
C LEU A 6 8.81 4.36 16.88
N PHE A 7 7.80 5.18 17.06
CA PHE A 7 6.95 5.16 18.26
C PHE A 7 5.87 4.11 18.04
N ILE A 8 5.87 3.06 18.84
CA ILE A 8 5.05 1.87 18.61
C ILE A 8 4.13 1.69 19.80
N ASP A 9 2.83 1.63 19.55
CA ASP A 9 1.87 1.26 20.57
C ASP A 9 2.00 -0.22 20.95
N ARG A 10 1.48 -0.60 22.10
CA ARG A 10 1.55 -1.97 22.62
C ARG A 10 0.31 -2.78 22.25
N ASP A 11 -0.84 -2.39 22.80
CA ASP A 11 -2.10 -3.12 22.68
C ASP A 11 -2.73 -2.87 21.31
N GLY A 12 -3.22 -3.90 20.64
CA GLY A 12 -3.70 -3.82 19.26
C GLY A 12 -2.59 -3.66 18.20
N THR A 13 -1.32 -3.59 18.63
CA THR A 13 -0.17 -3.28 17.75
C THR A 13 0.94 -4.32 17.83
N LEU A 14 1.55 -4.50 19.01
CA LEU A 14 2.56 -5.54 19.28
C LEU A 14 1.91 -6.83 19.74
N VAL A 15 0.83 -6.70 20.51
CA VAL A 15 0.01 -7.78 21.04
C VAL A 15 -1.45 -7.51 20.70
N ILE A 16 -2.24 -8.59 20.61
CA ILE A 16 -3.69 -8.47 20.45
C ILE A 16 -4.27 -7.89 21.72
N GLU A 17 -5.10 -6.88 21.59
CA GLU A 17 -5.80 -6.30 22.73
C GLU A 17 -6.90 -7.25 23.23
N PRO A 18 -6.96 -7.57 24.54
CA PRO A 18 -8.03 -8.42 25.08
C PRO A 18 -9.41 -7.79 24.84
N PRO A 19 -10.37 -8.53 24.25
CA PRO A 19 -11.61 -7.93 23.73
C PRO A 19 -12.67 -7.59 24.80
N VAL A 20 -12.48 -8.02 26.06
CA VAL A 20 -13.50 -7.87 27.10
C VAL A 20 -13.20 -6.69 28.01
N ASP A 21 -12.01 -6.63 28.56
CA ASP A 21 -11.59 -5.65 29.56
C ASP A 21 -10.45 -4.75 29.10
N TYR A 22 -9.90 -5.02 27.91
CA TYR A 22 -8.79 -4.27 27.30
C TYR A 22 -7.50 -4.26 28.14
N GLN A 23 -7.40 -5.19 29.15
CA GLN A 23 -6.26 -5.27 30.05
C GLN A 23 -5.48 -6.57 29.83
N LEU A 24 -4.19 -6.42 29.54
CA LEU A 24 -3.25 -7.54 29.44
C LEU A 24 -2.63 -7.80 30.83
N ASP A 25 -3.39 -8.48 31.69
CA ASP A 25 -3.11 -8.70 33.11
C ASP A 25 -2.91 -10.17 33.50
N ALA A 26 -2.98 -11.09 32.53
CA ALA A 26 -2.78 -12.52 32.72
C ALA A 26 -2.02 -13.13 31.55
N PHE A 27 -1.21 -14.19 31.79
CA PHE A 27 -0.42 -14.84 30.76
C PHE A 27 -1.28 -15.45 29.66
N GLU A 28 -2.47 -15.93 29.99
CA GLU A 28 -3.44 -16.55 29.07
C GLU A 28 -4.00 -15.54 28.06
N LYS A 29 -3.92 -14.23 28.38
CA LYS A 29 -4.33 -13.14 27.50
C LYS A 29 -3.20 -12.68 26.56
N LEU A 30 -1.96 -13.13 26.77
CA LEU A 30 -0.83 -12.70 25.97
C LEU A 30 -0.85 -13.39 24.61
N GLU A 31 -1.29 -12.66 23.61
CA GLU A 31 -1.26 -13.08 22.22
C GLU A 31 -0.50 -12.03 21.40
N PHE A 32 0.56 -12.44 20.70
CA PHE A 32 1.34 -11.53 19.87
C PHE A 32 0.63 -11.25 18.55
N TYR A 33 0.77 -10.01 18.08
CA TYR A 33 0.20 -9.64 16.79
C TYR A 33 0.85 -10.48 15.67
N PRO A 34 0.06 -10.98 14.70
CA PRO A 34 0.59 -11.85 13.65
C PRO A 34 1.79 -11.22 12.92
N LYS A 35 2.86 -12.00 12.74
CA LYS A 35 4.08 -11.62 12.01
C LYS A 35 4.91 -10.49 12.66
N VAL A 36 4.56 -9.98 13.84
CA VAL A 36 5.24 -8.85 14.48
C VAL A 36 6.72 -9.13 14.72
N PHE A 37 7.08 -10.31 15.21
CA PHE A 37 8.48 -10.66 15.50
C PHE A 37 9.38 -10.56 14.28
N ARG A 38 9.06 -11.28 13.21
CA ARG A 38 9.90 -11.31 12.00
C ARG A 38 10.09 -9.94 11.38
N ASN A 39 9.03 -9.10 11.43
CA ASN A 39 9.05 -7.78 10.81
C ASN A 39 9.77 -6.75 11.68
N LEU A 40 9.57 -6.75 12.99
CA LEU A 40 10.35 -5.89 13.89
C LEU A 40 11.82 -6.30 13.91
N TYR A 41 12.13 -7.62 13.86
CA TYR A 41 13.50 -8.08 13.69
C TYR A 41 14.13 -7.54 12.39
N PHE A 42 13.41 -7.65 11.26
CA PHE A 42 13.87 -7.11 9.99
C PHE A 42 14.10 -5.58 10.07
N ILE A 43 13.16 -4.83 10.65
CA ILE A 43 13.27 -3.39 10.85
C ILE A 43 14.49 -3.07 11.69
N ARG A 44 14.67 -3.74 12.83
CA ARG A 44 15.82 -3.54 13.73
C ARG A 44 17.16 -3.81 13.07
N GLN A 45 17.25 -4.81 12.17
CA GLN A 45 18.49 -5.21 11.49
C GLN A 45 18.81 -4.39 10.23
N LYS A 46 17.82 -3.88 9.55
CA LYS A 46 17.97 -3.29 8.21
C LYS A 46 17.70 -1.79 8.13
N LEU A 47 17.01 -1.24 9.13
CA LEU A 47 16.62 0.16 9.16
C LEU A 47 17.23 0.84 10.39
N ASP A 48 17.62 2.11 10.22
CA ASP A 48 18.20 2.91 11.29
C ASP A 48 17.11 3.70 12.04
N PHE A 49 16.28 2.94 12.78
CA PHE A 49 15.27 3.51 13.67
C PHE A 49 15.55 3.18 15.14
N GLU A 50 15.37 4.16 15.99
CA GLU A 50 15.20 3.95 17.43
C GLU A 50 13.79 3.40 17.67
N LEU A 51 13.64 2.27 18.39
CA LEU A 51 12.36 1.65 18.68
C LEU A 51 11.88 2.11 20.06
N VAL A 52 10.77 2.83 20.11
CA VAL A 52 10.20 3.38 21.33
C VAL A 52 8.79 2.90 21.52
N MET A 53 8.53 2.13 22.58
CA MET A 53 7.17 1.75 22.95
C MET A 53 6.48 2.91 23.64
N VAL A 54 5.26 3.26 23.21
CA VAL A 54 4.45 4.35 23.80
C VAL A 54 3.03 3.86 24.02
N THR A 55 2.65 3.60 25.27
CA THR A 55 1.36 2.97 25.57
C THR A 55 0.62 3.69 26.68
N ASN A 56 -0.72 3.77 26.56
CA ASN A 56 -1.62 4.16 27.65
C ASN A 56 -2.09 2.90 28.37
N GLN A 57 -1.94 2.86 29.70
CA GLN A 57 -2.35 1.76 30.56
C GLN A 57 -3.28 2.29 31.65
N ASP A 58 -4.56 2.39 31.28
CA ASP A 58 -5.58 3.07 32.07
C ASP A 58 -5.70 2.50 33.48
N GLY A 59 -5.42 3.32 34.48
CA GLY A 59 -5.52 2.97 35.88
C GLY A 59 -4.45 2.00 36.39
N LEU A 60 -3.34 1.80 35.68
CA LEU A 60 -2.23 0.96 36.15
C LEU A 60 -1.71 1.46 37.51
N GLY A 61 -1.68 0.56 38.50
CA GLY A 61 -1.33 0.82 39.90
C GLY A 61 -2.54 1.13 40.80
N THR A 62 -3.76 1.08 40.22
CA THR A 62 -5.02 1.17 41.01
C THR A 62 -5.60 -0.23 41.26
N PRO A 63 -6.64 -0.36 42.12
CA PRO A 63 -7.31 -1.64 42.29
C PRO A 63 -7.97 -2.21 41.03
N SER A 64 -8.27 -1.38 40.03
CA SER A 64 -8.85 -1.83 38.75
C SER A 64 -7.78 -2.43 37.80
N PHE A 65 -6.51 -2.09 37.99
CA PHE A 65 -5.41 -2.65 37.23
C PHE A 65 -4.12 -2.71 38.06
N PRO A 66 -3.98 -3.73 38.94
CA PRO A 66 -2.88 -3.86 39.88
C PRO A 66 -1.53 -4.07 39.16
N GLU A 67 -0.48 -3.49 39.71
CA GLU A 67 0.89 -3.67 39.17
C GLU A 67 1.34 -5.14 39.20
N GLU A 68 0.91 -5.89 40.19
CA GLU A 68 1.24 -7.31 40.36
C GLU A 68 0.74 -8.20 39.23
N THR A 69 -0.31 -7.78 38.51
CA THR A 69 -0.86 -8.50 37.35
C THR A 69 -0.26 -8.00 36.05
N PHE A 70 0.05 -6.72 35.96
CA PHE A 70 0.60 -6.10 34.76
C PHE A 70 2.06 -6.49 34.49
N TRP A 71 2.95 -6.28 35.47
CA TRP A 71 4.40 -6.41 35.24
C TRP A 71 4.87 -7.81 34.82
N PRO A 72 4.35 -8.92 35.38
CA PRO A 72 4.78 -10.24 34.96
C PRO A 72 4.51 -10.49 33.46
N VAL A 73 3.33 -10.11 32.97
CA VAL A 73 2.95 -10.31 31.56
C VAL A 73 3.73 -9.35 30.65
N HIS A 74 3.83 -8.08 31.04
CA HIS A 74 4.60 -7.08 30.30
C HIS A 74 6.08 -7.48 30.16
N ASN A 75 6.69 -7.96 31.25
CA ASN A 75 8.07 -8.40 31.24
C ASN A 75 8.28 -9.66 30.41
N LEU A 76 7.32 -10.60 30.42
CA LEU A 76 7.37 -11.77 29.54
C LEU A 76 7.28 -11.37 28.05
N MET A 77 6.39 -10.44 27.72
CA MET A 77 6.29 -9.87 26.39
C MET A 77 7.64 -9.26 25.94
N LEU A 78 8.23 -8.40 26.76
CA LEU A 78 9.54 -7.77 26.45
C LEU A 78 10.66 -8.80 26.33
N GLN A 79 10.67 -9.82 27.20
CA GLN A 79 11.67 -10.90 27.12
C GLN A 79 11.51 -11.72 25.85
N SER A 80 10.25 -11.93 25.38
CA SER A 80 10.00 -12.62 24.12
C SER A 80 10.56 -11.85 22.93
N PHE A 81 10.34 -10.53 22.88
CA PHE A 81 10.95 -9.68 21.85
C PHE A 81 12.49 -9.71 21.92
N LYS A 82 13.05 -9.60 23.12
CA LYS A 82 14.49 -9.64 23.33
C LYS A 82 15.13 -10.97 22.89
N ASN A 83 14.46 -12.11 23.13
CA ASN A 83 14.92 -13.42 22.69
C ASN A 83 15.01 -13.54 21.15
N GLU A 84 14.15 -12.77 20.45
CA GLU A 84 14.16 -12.65 18.98
C GLU A 84 15.09 -11.54 18.46
N GLY A 85 15.93 -10.96 19.35
CA GLY A 85 16.89 -9.90 18.99
C GLY A 85 16.24 -8.51 18.78
N ILE A 86 15.05 -8.30 19.34
CA ILE A 86 14.31 -7.05 19.27
C ILE A 86 14.36 -6.38 20.64
N GLU A 87 15.13 -5.31 20.78
CA GLU A 87 15.18 -4.49 21.99
C GLU A 87 14.58 -3.12 21.72
N PHE A 88 13.69 -2.68 22.61
CA PHE A 88 13.17 -1.31 22.61
C PHE A 88 14.20 -0.38 23.29
N ASP A 89 14.54 0.71 22.62
CA ASP A 89 15.48 1.70 23.15
C ASP A 89 14.86 2.51 24.29
N ASN A 90 13.53 2.64 24.29
CA ASN A 90 12.78 3.27 25.38
C ASN A 90 11.35 2.69 25.49
N ILE A 91 10.79 2.72 26.71
CA ILE A 91 9.43 2.25 26.99
C ILE A 91 8.74 3.30 27.86
N LEU A 92 7.69 3.89 27.32
CA LEU A 92 6.95 4.98 27.91
C LEU A 92 5.50 4.54 28.18
N ILE A 93 5.10 4.55 29.45
CA ILE A 93 3.79 4.06 29.90
C ILE A 93 3.09 5.21 30.60
N ASP A 94 1.96 5.64 30.05
CA ASP A 94 1.03 6.51 30.76
C ASP A 94 0.03 5.66 31.57
N ARG A 95 -0.26 6.05 32.80
CA ARG A 95 -1.09 5.31 33.76
C ARG A 95 -2.43 5.98 34.03
N SER A 96 -2.64 7.18 33.47
CA SER A 96 -3.80 8.00 33.75
C SER A 96 -5.06 7.50 33.06
N PHE A 97 -6.20 7.79 33.65
CA PHE A 97 -7.48 7.64 32.98
C PHE A 97 -7.73 8.78 31.98
N PRO A 98 -8.63 8.60 30.98
CA PRO A 98 -8.97 9.64 30.01
C PRO A 98 -9.43 10.96 30.66
N GLU A 99 -10.21 10.87 31.74
CA GLU A 99 -10.76 12.00 32.51
C GLU A 99 -9.69 12.82 33.24
N ASP A 100 -8.53 12.24 33.56
CA ASP A 100 -7.43 12.95 34.23
C ASP A 100 -6.80 14.01 33.34
N ASN A 101 -7.04 13.93 32.04
CA ASN A 101 -6.49 14.86 31.06
C ASN A 101 -4.95 15.05 31.16
N ALA A 102 -4.24 14.01 31.59
CA ALA A 102 -2.81 14.06 31.84
C ALA A 102 -2.04 14.48 30.57
N PRO A 103 -1.02 15.35 30.69
CA PRO A 103 -0.21 15.78 29.54
C PRO A 103 0.61 14.65 28.92
N THR A 104 0.82 13.56 29.66
CA THR A 104 1.60 12.37 29.27
C THR A 104 0.78 11.38 28.46
N ARG A 105 -0.57 11.40 28.60
CA ARG A 105 -1.47 10.46 27.92
C ARG A 105 -1.57 10.74 26.41
N LYS A 106 -1.38 9.74 25.56
CA LYS A 106 -1.66 9.83 24.12
C LYS A 106 -3.11 10.29 23.88
N PRO A 107 -3.36 11.22 22.95
CA PRO A 107 -2.44 11.75 21.90
C PRO A 107 -1.56 12.95 22.33
N ARG A 108 -1.50 13.28 23.62
CA ARG A 108 -0.62 14.36 24.09
C ARG A 108 0.83 13.87 24.13
N THR A 109 1.76 14.82 24.02
CA THR A 109 3.19 14.54 23.79
C THR A 109 4.07 14.67 25.04
N GLY A 110 3.47 14.75 26.24
CA GLY A 110 4.21 15.00 27.48
C GLY A 110 5.30 13.97 27.80
N MET A 111 5.07 12.68 27.49
CA MET A 111 6.12 11.64 27.62
C MET A 111 7.24 11.75 26.59
N LEU A 112 7.00 12.49 25.49
CA LEU A 112 7.88 12.55 24.33
C LEU A 112 8.60 13.90 24.18
N THR A 113 8.57 14.71 25.23
CA THR A 113 9.20 16.06 25.24
C THR A 113 10.70 16.01 24.91
N SER A 114 11.41 14.96 25.36
CA SER A 114 12.82 14.76 25.06
C SER A 114 13.10 14.55 23.56
N TYR A 115 12.18 13.95 22.83
CA TYR A 115 12.26 13.77 21.37
C TYR A 115 11.91 15.06 20.63
N LEU A 116 10.89 15.79 21.11
CA LEU A 116 10.45 17.06 20.51
C LEU A 116 11.49 18.17 20.63
N GLN A 117 12.19 18.23 21.76
CA GLN A 117 13.15 19.30 22.08
C GLN A 117 14.56 19.01 21.61
N ASN A 118 14.87 17.77 21.22
CA ASN A 118 16.21 17.39 20.80
C ASN A 118 16.35 17.48 19.27
N PRO A 119 17.17 18.40 18.75
CA PRO A 119 17.37 18.62 17.32
C PRO A 119 18.06 17.45 16.61
N ASP A 120 18.60 16.46 17.34
CA ASP A 120 19.24 15.28 16.79
C ASP A 120 18.23 14.27 16.21
N TYR A 121 16.94 14.43 16.52
CA TYR A 121 15.88 13.59 15.97
C TYR A 121 15.27 14.18 14.70
N ASP A 122 14.98 13.30 13.73
CA ASP A 122 14.25 13.58 12.48
C ASP A 122 12.79 13.15 12.66
N LEU A 123 11.99 14.00 13.31
CA LEU A 123 10.56 13.69 13.52
C LEU A 123 9.76 13.62 12.22
N PRO A 124 9.96 14.47 11.20
CA PRO A 124 9.30 14.32 9.91
C PRO A 124 9.62 13.00 9.18
N GLY A 125 10.80 12.42 9.43
CA GLY A 125 11.22 11.12 8.92
C GLY A 125 10.89 9.94 9.86
N SER A 126 10.22 10.20 10.99
CA SER A 126 9.82 9.24 12.00
C SER A 126 8.35 8.85 11.87
N PHE A 127 7.95 7.76 12.54
CA PHE A 127 6.58 7.23 12.44
C PHE A 127 6.02 6.88 13.80
N VAL A 128 4.69 7.02 13.94
CA VAL A 128 3.90 6.39 15.00
C VAL A 128 3.15 5.21 14.39
N ILE A 129 3.24 4.04 15.02
CA ILE A 129 2.54 2.81 14.62
C ILE A 129 1.55 2.47 15.73
N GLY A 130 0.27 2.39 15.41
CA GLY A 130 -0.78 2.07 16.36
C GLY A 130 -2.08 1.67 15.67
N ASP A 131 -3.06 1.23 16.44
CA ASP A 131 -4.34 0.72 15.94
C ASP A 131 -5.49 1.73 16.05
N ARG A 132 -5.25 2.91 16.67
CA ARG A 132 -6.30 3.89 16.98
C ARG A 132 -6.05 5.26 16.34
N ALA A 133 -7.12 6.01 16.13
CA ALA A 133 -7.05 7.40 15.69
C ALA A 133 -6.21 8.29 16.63
N THR A 134 -6.14 7.95 17.93
CA THR A 134 -5.29 8.64 18.91
C THR A 134 -3.81 8.49 18.65
N ASP A 135 -3.37 7.39 18.01
CA ASP A 135 -1.98 7.19 17.60
C ASP A 135 -1.66 8.06 16.37
N VAL A 136 -2.60 8.15 15.44
CA VAL A 136 -2.49 9.05 14.28
C VAL A 136 -2.45 10.52 14.74
N GLN A 137 -3.28 10.88 15.71
CA GLN A 137 -3.26 12.21 16.31
C GLN A 137 -1.94 12.49 17.07
N LEU A 138 -1.37 11.47 17.74
CA LEU A 138 -0.05 11.60 18.35
C LEU A 138 1.01 11.88 17.30
N ALA A 139 0.97 11.18 16.16
CA ALA A 139 1.90 11.43 15.05
C ALA A 139 1.79 12.87 14.54
N GLN A 140 0.58 13.38 14.34
CA GLN A 140 0.34 14.76 13.94
C GLN A 140 0.90 15.75 14.95
N ASN A 141 0.68 15.52 16.25
CA ASN A 141 1.17 16.38 17.33
C ASN A 141 2.69 16.37 17.46
N LEU A 142 3.36 15.28 17.04
CA LEU A 142 4.82 15.15 17.00
C LEU A 142 5.44 15.70 15.71
N GLY A 143 4.64 15.95 14.67
CA GLY A 143 5.15 16.25 13.33
C GLY A 143 5.72 15.02 12.62
N CYS A 144 5.29 13.82 13.03
CA CYS A 144 5.62 12.52 12.42
C CYS A 144 4.54 12.10 11.42
N LYS A 145 4.79 10.99 10.73
CA LYS A 145 3.79 10.26 9.94
C LYS A 145 3.20 9.12 10.78
N ALA A 146 2.01 8.65 10.41
CA ALA A 146 1.37 7.53 11.10
C ALA A 146 1.20 6.31 10.19
N ILE A 147 1.37 5.13 10.77
CA ILE A 147 0.95 3.84 10.22
C ILE A 147 -0.15 3.29 11.12
N LEU A 148 -1.34 3.10 10.54
CA LEU A 148 -2.53 2.65 11.26
C LEU A 148 -2.75 1.16 11.04
N LEU A 149 -2.76 0.35 12.11
CA LEU A 149 -3.02 -1.09 12.05
C LEU A 149 -4.51 -1.40 11.97
N GLN A 150 -5.14 -0.93 10.89
CA GLN A 150 -6.53 -1.19 10.53
C GLN A 150 -6.63 -1.51 9.03
N PRO A 151 -7.73 -2.16 8.59
CA PRO A 151 -7.89 -2.55 7.17
C PRO A 151 -7.79 -1.38 6.19
N ASP A 152 -8.25 -0.19 6.62
CA ASP A 152 -8.26 1.03 5.83
C ASP A 152 -8.29 2.29 6.73
N LYS A 153 -8.41 3.48 6.12
CA LYS A 153 -8.47 4.77 6.82
C LYS A 153 -9.90 5.23 7.16
N SER A 154 -10.91 4.38 7.06
CA SER A 154 -12.32 4.77 7.23
C SER A 154 -12.60 5.40 8.60
N THR A 155 -11.92 4.93 9.65
CA THR A 155 -12.02 5.46 11.01
C THR A 155 -11.48 6.88 11.18
N LEU A 156 -10.72 7.37 10.20
CA LEU A 156 -10.15 8.72 10.18
C LEU A 156 -11.00 9.71 9.36
N ALA A 157 -12.04 9.23 8.66
CA ALA A 157 -12.82 10.06 7.73
C ALA A 157 -13.39 11.32 8.41
N GLY A 158 -13.07 12.50 7.88
CA GLY A 158 -13.52 13.80 8.39
C GLY A 158 -12.83 14.26 9.69
N SER A 159 -11.80 13.56 10.15
CA SER A 159 -11.05 13.93 11.37
C SER A 159 -9.92 14.95 11.12
N GLY A 160 -9.50 15.15 9.87
CA GLY A 160 -8.32 15.93 9.50
C GLY A 160 -6.99 15.21 9.78
N LEU A 161 -7.04 13.88 9.98
CA LEU A 161 -5.88 13.02 10.24
C LEU A 161 -5.47 12.19 9.01
N GLU A 162 -6.26 12.23 7.94
CA GLU A 162 -6.11 11.39 6.76
C GLU A 162 -4.72 11.55 6.11
N ASP A 163 -4.22 12.78 6.02
CA ASP A 163 -2.92 13.09 5.42
C ASP A 163 -1.73 12.67 6.33
N THR A 164 -1.95 12.64 7.64
CA THR A 164 -0.94 12.18 8.60
C THR A 164 -0.75 10.66 8.53
N CYS A 165 -1.84 9.92 8.27
CA CYS A 165 -1.80 8.47 8.09
C CYS A 165 -1.31 8.13 6.68
N VAL A 166 -0.08 7.69 6.56
CA VAL A 166 0.53 7.33 5.27
C VAL A 166 0.25 5.89 4.85
N LEU A 167 -0.01 4.99 5.79
CA LEU A 167 -0.35 3.60 5.53
C LEU A 167 -1.42 3.13 6.52
N ALA A 168 -2.45 2.42 6.02
CA ALA A 168 -3.38 1.63 6.84
C ALA A 168 -3.33 0.18 6.38
N THR A 169 -3.08 -0.74 7.31
CA THR A 169 -2.96 -2.18 7.02
C THR A 169 -2.99 -2.98 8.31
N THR A 170 -3.55 -4.18 8.29
CA THR A 170 -3.44 -5.15 9.40
C THR A 170 -2.26 -6.11 9.24
N ASP A 171 -1.43 -5.94 8.21
CA ASP A 171 -0.33 -6.85 7.90
C ASP A 171 1.04 -6.21 8.19
N TRP A 172 1.76 -6.73 9.18
CA TRP A 172 3.11 -6.29 9.52
C TRP A 172 4.13 -6.47 8.39
N ASP A 173 3.89 -7.38 7.42
CA ASP A 173 4.74 -7.47 6.24
C ASP A 173 4.66 -6.18 5.42
N ARG A 174 3.45 -5.62 5.29
CA ARG A 174 3.24 -4.34 4.59
C ARG A 174 3.88 -3.17 5.35
N VAL A 175 3.83 -3.18 6.68
CA VAL A 175 4.51 -2.17 7.51
C VAL A 175 6.01 -2.18 7.25
N ALA A 176 6.66 -3.35 7.32
CA ALA A 176 8.08 -3.48 7.08
C ALA A 176 8.48 -3.12 5.63
N GLU A 177 7.66 -3.55 4.67
CA GLU A 177 7.84 -3.24 3.25
C GLU A 177 7.78 -1.74 2.98
N PHE A 178 6.77 -1.05 3.56
CA PHE A 178 6.61 0.39 3.44
C PHE A 178 7.80 1.15 4.06
N LEU A 179 8.20 0.79 5.28
CA LEU A 179 9.31 1.44 5.98
C LEU A 179 10.65 1.24 5.24
N PHE A 180 10.84 0.09 4.59
CA PHE A 180 12.07 -0.24 3.87
C PHE A 180 12.14 0.41 2.48
N ALA A 181 11.06 0.37 1.73
CA ALA A 181 11.08 0.68 0.30
C ALA A 181 10.08 1.78 -0.13
N GLY A 182 9.25 2.27 0.79
CA GLY A 182 8.20 3.25 0.52
C GLY A 182 7.02 2.70 -0.29
N GLU A 183 6.02 3.54 -0.55
CA GLU A 183 4.93 3.27 -1.48
C GLU A 183 5.37 3.47 -2.92
N ARG A 184 4.81 2.66 -3.81
CA ARG A 184 5.03 2.77 -5.25
C ARG A 184 3.90 3.55 -5.91
N THR A 185 3.98 4.86 -5.76
CA THR A 185 3.00 5.80 -6.33
C THR A 185 3.60 6.59 -7.47
N ALA A 186 2.77 6.99 -8.42
CA ALA A 186 3.13 7.94 -9.46
C ALA A 186 1.93 8.81 -9.84
N GLU A 187 2.21 10.00 -10.35
CA GLU A 187 1.24 10.89 -10.97
C GLU A 187 1.79 11.36 -12.32
N VAL A 188 0.98 11.20 -13.36
CA VAL A 188 1.29 11.68 -14.71
C VAL A 188 0.20 12.64 -15.15
N CYS A 189 0.63 13.83 -15.58
CA CYS A 189 -0.21 14.79 -16.27
C CYS A 189 0.27 14.90 -17.71
N ARG A 190 -0.58 14.58 -18.68
CA ARG A 190 -0.28 14.65 -20.11
C ARG A 190 -1.29 15.57 -20.79
N LYS A 191 -0.80 16.60 -21.43
CA LYS A 191 -1.62 17.57 -22.17
C LYS A 191 -1.14 17.69 -23.60
N THR A 192 -2.04 17.48 -24.55
CA THR A 192 -1.85 17.68 -25.98
C THR A 192 -2.82 18.77 -26.49
N LYS A 193 -3.05 18.84 -27.78
CA LYS A 193 -4.13 19.66 -28.34
C LYS A 193 -5.46 18.91 -28.32
N GLU A 194 -5.41 17.61 -28.29
CA GLU A 194 -6.53 16.69 -28.39
C GLU A 194 -7.00 16.19 -27.01
N THR A 195 -6.09 16.11 -26.03
CA THR A 195 -6.39 15.50 -24.71
C THR A 195 -5.76 16.27 -23.56
N ASP A 196 -6.45 16.28 -22.38
CA ASP A 196 -5.92 16.71 -21.09
C ASP A 196 -6.13 15.56 -20.09
N ILE A 197 -5.04 14.92 -19.66
CA ILE A 197 -5.06 13.66 -18.92
C ILE A 197 -4.32 13.81 -17.61
N ARG A 198 -4.95 13.34 -16.53
CA ARG A 198 -4.31 13.16 -15.23
C ARG A 198 -4.54 11.76 -14.72
N ILE A 199 -3.45 11.06 -14.41
CA ILE A 199 -3.49 9.72 -13.83
C ILE A 199 -2.66 9.70 -12.56
N ARG A 200 -3.27 9.21 -11.45
CA ARG A 200 -2.59 8.82 -10.23
C ARG A 200 -2.71 7.31 -10.06
N LEU A 201 -1.63 6.68 -9.68
CA LEU A 201 -1.55 5.25 -9.52
C LEU A 201 -0.80 4.91 -8.23
N ASN A 202 -1.33 3.92 -7.46
CA ASN A 202 -0.63 3.29 -6.36
C ASN A 202 -0.60 1.77 -6.57
N LEU A 203 0.59 1.21 -6.83
CA LEU A 203 0.79 -0.24 -7.00
C LEU A 203 0.57 -1.02 -5.69
N ASP A 204 0.68 -0.35 -4.56
CA ASP A 204 0.53 -0.91 -3.22
C ASP A 204 -0.86 -0.64 -2.61
N GLY A 205 -1.83 -0.31 -3.48
CA GLY A 205 -3.22 -0.01 -3.15
C GLY A 205 -4.07 -1.23 -2.83
N ASN A 206 -5.39 -1.01 -2.79
CA ASN A 206 -6.40 -2.04 -2.51
C ASN A 206 -7.44 -2.20 -3.64
N GLY A 207 -7.26 -1.50 -4.77
CA GLY A 207 -8.16 -1.53 -5.93
C GLY A 207 -9.23 -0.44 -5.89
N THR A 208 -9.00 0.67 -5.21
CA THR A 208 -9.87 1.84 -5.27
C THR A 208 -9.72 2.52 -6.63
N CYS A 209 -10.84 2.76 -7.33
CA CYS A 209 -10.85 3.33 -8.67
C CYS A 209 -11.80 4.53 -8.75
N HIS A 210 -11.29 5.64 -9.31
CA HIS A 210 -12.05 6.81 -9.71
C HIS A 210 -11.65 7.13 -11.15
N ILE A 211 -12.50 6.74 -12.10
CA ILE A 211 -12.16 6.76 -13.52
C ILE A 211 -13.24 7.52 -14.30
N ASN A 212 -12.81 8.46 -15.11
CA ASN A 212 -13.67 9.23 -15.99
C ASN A 212 -12.89 9.62 -17.27
N THR A 213 -13.15 8.90 -18.36
CA THR A 213 -12.57 9.19 -19.68
C THR A 213 -13.61 9.76 -20.67
N GLY A 214 -14.88 9.81 -20.24
CA GLY A 214 -15.99 10.13 -21.13
C GLY A 214 -16.49 8.96 -21.98
N LEU A 215 -15.86 7.79 -21.91
CA LEU A 215 -16.22 6.55 -22.60
C LEU A 215 -16.56 5.48 -21.56
N GLY A 216 -17.86 5.18 -21.39
CA GLY A 216 -18.33 4.35 -20.27
C GLY A 216 -17.81 2.92 -20.31
N PHE A 217 -17.69 2.31 -21.50
CA PHE A 217 -17.11 0.98 -21.64
C PHE A 217 -15.60 0.97 -21.35
N PHE A 218 -14.90 1.99 -21.79
CA PHE A 218 -13.46 2.13 -21.51
C PHE A 218 -13.19 2.34 -20.02
N ASP A 219 -13.99 3.18 -19.35
CA ASP A 219 -13.93 3.34 -17.89
C ASP A 219 -14.08 2.00 -17.18
N HIS A 220 -15.06 1.18 -17.59
CA HIS A 220 -15.27 -0.16 -17.06
C HIS A 220 -14.06 -1.08 -17.29
N MET A 221 -13.41 -0.99 -18.45
CA MET A 221 -12.20 -1.77 -18.74
C MET A 221 -11.01 -1.34 -17.87
N LEU A 222 -10.81 -0.07 -17.66
CA LEU A 222 -9.75 0.45 -16.78
C LEU A 222 -10.00 0.09 -15.31
N GLU A 223 -11.28 0.05 -14.87
CA GLU A 223 -11.64 -0.45 -13.54
C GLU A 223 -11.21 -1.91 -13.32
N GLN A 224 -11.24 -2.76 -14.37
CA GLN A 224 -10.75 -4.13 -14.24
C GLN A 224 -9.27 -4.16 -13.87
N ILE A 225 -8.45 -3.22 -14.41
CA ILE A 225 -7.03 -3.12 -14.07
C ILE A 225 -6.86 -2.82 -12.58
N GLY A 226 -7.55 -1.81 -12.06
CA GLY A 226 -7.44 -1.45 -10.64
C GLY A 226 -7.96 -2.54 -9.71
N LYS A 227 -9.20 -2.96 -9.89
CA LYS A 227 -9.88 -3.95 -9.03
C LYS A 227 -9.16 -5.29 -8.97
N HIS A 228 -8.88 -5.89 -10.12
CA HIS A 228 -8.24 -7.21 -10.18
C HIS A 228 -6.72 -7.14 -9.96
N GLY A 229 -6.11 -6.00 -10.27
CA GLY A 229 -4.70 -5.71 -9.96
C GLY A 229 -4.44 -5.44 -8.48
N GLY A 230 -5.48 -4.98 -7.74
CA GLY A 230 -5.30 -4.44 -6.39
C GLY A 230 -4.54 -3.11 -6.41
N ILE A 231 -4.68 -2.34 -7.50
CA ILE A 231 -3.99 -1.08 -7.76
C ILE A 231 -5.01 0.04 -7.58
N ASP A 232 -4.66 1.09 -6.82
CA ASP A 232 -5.53 2.27 -6.78
C ASP A 232 -5.28 3.11 -8.03
N LEU A 233 -6.37 3.51 -8.70
CA LEU A 233 -6.36 4.30 -9.93
C LEU A 233 -7.29 5.49 -9.82
N ASP A 234 -6.75 6.67 -10.06
CA ASP A 234 -7.51 7.92 -10.24
C ASP A 234 -7.17 8.43 -11.65
N ILE A 235 -8.13 8.34 -12.58
CA ILE A 235 -7.96 8.66 -13.99
C ILE A 235 -9.00 9.69 -14.39
N HIS A 236 -8.54 10.84 -14.83
CA HIS A 236 -9.37 11.88 -15.41
C HIS A 236 -8.87 12.26 -16.78
N VAL A 237 -9.75 12.21 -17.77
CA VAL A 237 -9.44 12.51 -19.18
C VAL A 237 -10.50 13.44 -19.74
N ASP A 238 -10.04 14.55 -20.30
CA ASP A 238 -10.83 15.45 -21.15
C ASP A 238 -10.25 15.37 -22.57
N GLY A 239 -10.91 14.61 -23.43
CA GLY A 239 -10.51 14.32 -24.80
C GLY A 239 -11.47 14.91 -25.83
N ASP A 240 -10.99 14.98 -27.08
CA ASP A 240 -11.73 15.52 -28.22
C ASP A 240 -12.75 14.52 -28.80
N LEU A 241 -13.59 13.91 -27.95
CA LEU A 241 -14.61 12.91 -28.30
C LEU A 241 -15.61 13.39 -29.36
N HIS A 242 -15.64 14.69 -29.67
CA HIS A 242 -16.41 15.21 -30.79
C HIS A 242 -15.78 14.91 -32.16
N VAL A 243 -14.49 14.51 -32.19
CA VAL A 243 -13.78 14.01 -33.36
C VAL A 243 -13.99 12.50 -33.44
N ASP A 244 -13.39 11.77 -32.51
CA ASP A 244 -13.59 10.35 -32.27
C ASP A 244 -13.00 9.94 -30.91
N GLU A 245 -12.96 8.64 -30.60
CA GLU A 245 -12.45 8.07 -29.37
C GLU A 245 -10.93 7.75 -29.41
N HIS A 246 -10.29 7.84 -30.57
CA HIS A 246 -8.92 7.37 -30.81
C HIS A 246 -7.92 8.03 -29.86
N HIS A 247 -7.83 9.38 -29.90
CA HIS A 247 -6.87 10.13 -29.09
C HIS A 247 -7.09 9.89 -27.59
N THR A 248 -8.35 9.84 -27.14
CA THR A 248 -8.70 9.57 -25.74
C THR A 248 -8.16 8.22 -25.28
N ILE A 249 -8.34 7.16 -26.06
CA ILE A 249 -7.94 5.79 -25.69
C ILE A 249 -6.41 5.65 -25.75
N GLU A 250 -5.79 6.10 -26.84
CA GLU A 250 -4.35 5.95 -27.04
C GLU A 250 -3.54 6.78 -26.03
N ASP A 251 -3.86 8.05 -25.86
CA ASP A 251 -3.15 8.93 -24.93
C ASP A 251 -3.36 8.51 -23.47
N THR A 252 -4.54 7.96 -23.11
CA THR A 252 -4.75 7.36 -21.78
C THR A 252 -3.86 6.15 -21.57
N ALA A 253 -3.70 5.28 -22.59
CA ALA A 253 -2.80 4.12 -22.50
C ALA A 253 -1.33 4.55 -22.33
N ILE A 254 -0.89 5.58 -23.05
CA ILE A 254 0.45 6.15 -22.92
C ILE A 254 0.66 6.68 -21.49
N ALA A 255 -0.25 7.51 -20.99
CA ALA A 255 -0.13 8.12 -19.67
C ALA A 255 -0.18 7.05 -18.55
N LEU A 256 -1.03 6.02 -18.68
CA LEU A 256 -1.11 4.91 -17.74
C LEU A 256 0.19 4.08 -17.75
N GLY A 257 0.75 3.82 -18.92
CA GLY A 257 2.02 3.11 -19.08
C GLY A 257 3.20 3.87 -18.47
N GLU A 258 3.27 5.18 -18.68
CA GLU A 258 4.26 6.07 -18.04
C GLU A 258 4.11 6.07 -16.52
N CYS A 259 2.87 6.16 -16.02
CA CYS A 259 2.57 6.15 -14.59
C CYS A 259 3.00 4.82 -13.95
N LEU A 260 2.70 3.70 -14.60
CA LEU A 260 3.13 2.36 -14.18
C LEU A 260 4.67 2.25 -14.16
N HIS A 261 5.34 2.73 -15.21
CA HIS A 261 6.80 2.73 -15.29
C HIS A 261 7.45 3.56 -14.17
N GLN A 262 6.93 4.75 -13.89
CA GLN A 262 7.41 5.61 -12.81
C GLN A 262 7.20 4.97 -11.43
N ALA A 263 6.03 4.39 -11.16
CA ALA A 263 5.72 3.73 -9.90
C ALA A 263 6.61 2.49 -9.65
N LEU A 264 6.96 1.73 -10.68
CA LEU A 264 7.89 0.60 -10.59
C LEU A 264 9.31 1.00 -10.21
N GLY A 265 9.72 2.21 -10.54
CA GLY A 265 11.02 2.78 -10.18
C GLY A 265 12.19 1.85 -10.51
N SER A 266 12.98 1.49 -9.51
CA SER A 266 14.19 0.65 -9.66
C SER A 266 13.91 -0.82 -9.96
N LYS A 267 12.66 -1.26 -9.87
CA LYS A 267 12.23 -2.66 -10.07
C LYS A 267 12.93 -3.68 -9.15
N ARG A 268 13.46 -3.22 -8.00
CA ARG A 268 14.10 -4.11 -7.03
C ARG A 268 13.05 -4.95 -6.30
N GLY A 269 13.36 -6.22 -6.11
CA GLY A 269 12.54 -7.15 -5.33
C GLY A 269 11.22 -7.54 -5.99
N ILE A 270 10.91 -7.12 -7.23
CA ILE A 270 9.68 -7.53 -7.92
C ILE A 270 9.84 -8.94 -8.53
N GLU A 271 8.70 -9.64 -8.71
CA GLU A 271 8.66 -10.94 -9.40
C GLU A 271 8.92 -10.79 -10.91
N ARG A 272 8.72 -9.61 -11.46
CA ARG A 272 8.95 -9.24 -12.86
C ARG A 272 8.00 -9.86 -13.86
N TYR A 273 7.55 -11.10 -13.66
CA TYR A 273 6.73 -11.87 -14.60
C TYR A 273 5.33 -12.16 -14.06
N GLY A 274 4.34 -12.26 -14.94
CA GLY A 274 2.98 -12.63 -14.57
C GLY A 274 2.16 -13.15 -15.75
N TYR A 275 1.08 -13.93 -15.47
CA TYR A 275 0.25 -14.58 -16.50
C TYR A 275 -1.15 -15.04 -16.03
N CYS A 276 -2.09 -15.14 -16.91
CA CYS A 276 -3.28 -15.91 -17.34
C CYS A 276 -4.56 -16.06 -16.53
N LEU A 277 -5.74 -16.04 -17.25
CA LEU A 277 -7.08 -16.19 -16.67
C LEU A 277 -8.17 -16.66 -17.68
N PRO A 278 -9.13 -17.53 -17.31
CA PRO A 278 -10.40 -17.76 -18.04
C PRO A 278 -11.48 -16.73 -17.69
N MET A 279 -12.41 -16.49 -18.60
CA MET A 279 -13.63 -15.71 -18.39
C MET A 279 -14.83 -16.35 -19.13
N ASP A 280 -15.70 -17.05 -18.41
CA ASP A 280 -16.87 -17.79 -18.93
C ASP A 280 -16.51 -18.66 -20.13
N ASP A 281 -17.01 -18.30 -21.34
CA ASP A 281 -16.73 -18.99 -22.60
C ASP A 281 -15.37 -18.64 -23.21
N CYS A 282 -14.64 -17.70 -22.62
CA CYS A 282 -13.37 -17.18 -23.13
C CYS A 282 -12.17 -17.64 -22.31
N LEU A 283 -11.10 -17.99 -23.01
CA LEU A 283 -9.79 -18.18 -22.42
C LEU A 283 -8.87 -17.03 -22.86
N CYS A 284 -8.44 -16.22 -21.88
CA CYS A 284 -7.56 -15.10 -22.13
C CYS A 284 -6.19 -15.37 -21.46
N MET A 285 -5.16 -15.37 -22.26
CA MET A 285 -3.78 -15.51 -21.79
C MET A 285 -3.08 -14.18 -21.96
N VAL A 286 -2.59 -13.62 -20.86
CA VAL A 286 -1.69 -12.47 -20.85
C VAL A 286 -0.43 -12.87 -20.13
N ALA A 287 0.71 -12.71 -20.79
CA ALA A 287 2.02 -12.89 -20.18
C ALA A 287 2.80 -11.60 -20.36
N LEU A 288 3.42 -11.11 -19.27
CA LEU A 288 4.19 -9.88 -19.28
C LEU A 288 5.57 -10.04 -18.64
N ASP A 289 6.49 -9.18 -19.08
CA ASP A 289 7.82 -9.02 -18.51
C ASP A 289 8.18 -7.53 -18.44
N PHE A 290 8.41 -7.00 -17.24
CA PHE A 290 8.91 -5.64 -17.03
C PHE A 290 10.41 -5.51 -17.33
N GLY A 291 10.86 -6.15 -18.40
CA GLY A 291 12.27 -6.23 -18.83
C GLY A 291 12.86 -4.96 -19.44
N GLY A 292 12.13 -3.85 -19.48
CA GLY A 292 12.61 -2.56 -19.97
C GLY A 292 12.65 -2.42 -21.51
N ARG A 293 12.29 -3.46 -22.26
CA ARG A 293 12.24 -3.48 -23.73
C ARG A 293 10.82 -3.76 -24.20
N PRO A 294 10.10 -2.76 -24.71
CA PRO A 294 8.71 -2.92 -25.10
C PRO A 294 8.57 -3.88 -26.29
N TRP A 295 7.58 -4.74 -26.23
CA TRP A 295 7.21 -5.63 -27.34
C TRP A 295 5.79 -6.16 -27.12
N LEU A 296 4.90 -5.96 -28.08
CA LEU A 296 3.56 -6.54 -28.04
C LEU A 296 3.45 -7.69 -29.05
N VAL A 297 2.94 -8.83 -28.57
CA VAL A 297 2.39 -9.91 -29.40
C VAL A 297 0.89 -9.97 -29.15
N TRP A 298 0.11 -9.79 -30.21
CA TRP A 298 -1.35 -9.77 -30.15
C TRP A 298 -1.94 -10.90 -31.00
N ASP A 299 -2.59 -11.85 -30.35
CA ASP A 299 -3.28 -12.99 -30.94
C ASP A 299 -4.74 -13.03 -30.40
N ALA A 300 -5.52 -12.03 -30.79
CA ALA A 300 -6.94 -11.93 -30.45
C ALA A 300 -7.69 -11.28 -31.63
N THR A 301 -8.76 -11.94 -32.07
CA THR A 301 -9.57 -11.48 -33.21
C THR A 301 -10.93 -11.02 -32.72
N PHE A 302 -11.38 -9.88 -33.23
CA PHE A 302 -12.70 -9.31 -33.01
C PHE A 302 -13.37 -9.08 -34.35
N THR A 303 -14.66 -9.37 -34.45
CA THR A 303 -15.47 -9.26 -35.67
C THR A 303 -16.49 -8.14 -35.59
N ARG A 304 -16.89 -7.76 -34.37
CA ARG A 304 -17.76 -6.60 -34.13
C ARG A 304 -16.98 -5.31 -34.34
N GLU A 305 -17.61 -4.32 -34.90
CA GLU A 305 -17.01 -3.00 -35.10
C GLU A 305 -16.74 -2.30 -33.75
N LYS A 306 -17.72 -2.37 -32.82
CA LYS A 306 -17.63 -1.78 -31.49
C LYS A 306 -18.16 -2.71 -30.40
N ILE A 307 -17.64 -2.55 -29.19
CA ILE A 307 -18.19 -3.10 -27.96
C ILE A 307 -18.41 -1.92 -26.99
N GLY A 308 -19.68 -1.69 -26.62
CA GLY A 308 -20.04 -0.42 -25.98
C GLY A 308 -19.76 0.76 -26.92
N ASP A 309 -19.07 1.74 -26.40
CA ASP A 309 -18.58 2.94 -27.11
C ASP A 309 -17.16 2.80 -27.66
N MET A 310 -16.50 1.65 -27.45
CA MET A 310 -15.10 1.42 -27.83
C MET A 310 -14.99 0.62 -29.14
N PRO A 311 -14.36 1.14 -30.22
CA PRO A 311 -14.04 0.37 -31.40
C PRO A 311 -13.07 -0.77 -31.11
N THR A 312 -13.30 -1.92 -31.74
CA THR A 312 -12.48 -3.12 -31.45
C THR A 312 -11.05 -3.01 -31.99
N GLU A 313 -10.82 -2.19 -32.99
CA GLU A 313 -9.46 -1.88 -33.46
C GLU A 313 -8.62 -1.16 -32.38
N MET A 314 -9.28 -0.35 -31.52
CA MET A 314 -8.61 0.37 -30.44
C MET A 314 -8.09 -0.54 -29.34
N PHE A 315 -8.51 -1.78 -29.24
CA PHE A 315 -7.95 -2.72 -28.28
C PHE A 315 -6.45 -2.95 -28.52
N LEU A 316 -6.09 -3.25 -29.75
CA LEU A 316 -4.66 -3.42 -30.12
C LEU A 316 -3.86 -2.13 -29.85
N HIS A 317 -4.39 -0.98 -30.24
CA HIS A 317 -3.76 0.32 -30.01
C HIS A 317 -3.55 0.61 -28.52
N PHE A 318 -4.55 0.36 -27.69
CA PHE A 318 -4.43 0.51 -26.23
C PHE A 318 -3.28 -0.33 -25.67
N PHE A 319 -3.27 -1.64 -25.94
CA PHE A 319 -2.25 -2.54 -25.38
C PHE A 319 -0.86 -2.26 -25.97
N LYS A 320 -0.77 -1.79 -27.22
CA LYS A 320 0.49 -1.39 -27.85
C LYS A 320 1.07 -0.17 -27.14
N SER A 321 0.28 0.90 -26.97
CA SER A 321 0.70 2.13 -26.33
C SER A 321 1.05 1.92 -24.86
N LEU A 322 0.26 1.10 -24.15
CA LEU A 322 0.53 0.69 -22.78
C LEU A 322 1.86 -0.09 -22.67
N SER A 323 2.10 -1.07 -23.56
CA SER A 323 3.33 -1.87 -23.59
C SER A 323 4.56 -1.00 -23.80
N ASP A 324 4.48 -0.07 -24.75
CA ASP A 324 5.59 0.83 -25.11
C ASP A 324 5.92 1.77 -23.95
N SER A 325 4.92 2.42 -23.36
CA SER A 325 5.09 3.43 -22.32
C SER A 325 5.49 2.82 -20.97
N ALA A 326 4.94 1.65 -20.61
CA ALA A 326 5.35 0.89 -19.43
C ALA A 326 6.70 0.16 -19.63
N ARG A 327 7.27 0.18 -20.83
CA ARG A 327 8.51 -0.53 -21.20
C ARG A 327 8.46 -2.01 -20.82
N MET A 328 7.35 -2.67 -21.17
CA MET A 328 7.14 -4.09 -20.89
C MET A 328 6.98 -4.91 -22.16
N ASN A 329 7.37 -6.17 -22.09
CA ASN A 329 6.93 -7.16 -23.08
C ASN A 329 5.52 -7.60 -22.68
N LEU A 330 4.64 -7.73 -23.66
CA LEU A 330 3.27 -8.12 -23.47
C LEU A 330 2.83 -9.11 -24.56
N HIS A 331 2.47 -10.31 -24.16
CA HIS A 331 1.93 -11.33 -25.05
C HIS A 331 0.47 -11.57 -24.66
N ILE A 332 -0.44 -11.36 -25.60
CA ILE A 332 -1.88 -11.52 -25.41
C ILE A 332 -2.40 -12.52 -26.42
N LYS A 333 -3.09 -13.55 -25.91
CA LYS A 333 -3.87 -14.48 -26.70
C LYS A 333 -5.26 -14.61 -26.09
N ALA A 334 -6.33 -14.54 -26.93
CA ALA A 334 -7.69 -14.72 -26.46
C ALA A 334 -8.53 -15.52 -27.45
N GLU A 335 -9.21 -16.53 -26.91
CA GLU A 335 -10.14 -17.42 -27.62
C GLU A 335 -11.51 -17.36 -26.93
N GLY A 336 -12.58 -17.47 -27.70
CA GLY A 336 -13.96 -17.47 -27.22
C GLY A 336 -14.93 -16.84 -28.20
N THR A 337 -16.22 -16.94 -27.93
CA THR A 337 -17.28 -16.53 -28.85
C THR A 337 -17.89 -15.18 -28.49
N ASN A 338 -18.02 -14.86 -27.21
CA ASN A 338 -18.53 -13.57 -26.76
C ASN A 338 -17.38 -12.53 -26.73
N GLU A 339 -17.45 -11.57 -27.61
CA GLU A 339 -16.36 -10.58 -27.77
C GLU A 339 -16.28 -9.58 -26.59
N HIS A 340 -17.40 -9.33 -25.88
CA HIS A 340 -17.37 -8.57 -24.64
C HIS A 340 -16.59 -9.34 -23.55
N HIS A 341 -16.92 -10.61 -23.32
CA HIS A 341 -16.19 -11.47 -22.38
C HIS A 341 -14.72 -11.60 -22.75
N LYS A 342 -14.43 -11.67 -24.06
CA LYS A 342 -13.05 -11.78 -24.56
C LYS A 342 -12.20 -10.56 -24.18
N ILE A 343 -12.68 -9.35 -24.46
CA ILE A 343 -11.90 -8.14 -24.11
C ILE A 343 -11.84 -7.88 -22.61
N GLU A 344 -12.96 -8.07 -21.90
CA GLU A 344 -12.98 -7.96 -20.44
C GLU A 344 -12.05 -8.99 -19.80
N GLY A 345 -12.02 -10.23 -20.32
CA GLY A 345 -11.10 -11.27 -19.89
C GLY A 345 -9.63 -10.89 -20.11
N ILE A 346 -9.30 -10.22 -21.22
CA ILE A 346 -7.94 -9.70 -21.48
C ILE A 346 -7.56 -8.65 -20.43
N PHE A 347 -8.42 -7.68 -20.12
CA PHE A 347 -8.15 -6.66 -19.10
C PHE A 347 -7.98 -7.27 -17.70
N LYS A 348 -8.83 -8.23 -17.32
CA LYS A 348 -8.69 -8.97 -16.07
C LYS A 348 -7.40 -9.78 -16.00
N ALA A 349 -7.04 -10.46 -17.09
CA ALA A 349 -5.81 -11.22 -17.19
C ALA A 349 -4.58 -10.31 -17.11
N LEU A 350 -4.59 -9.14 -17.76
CA LEU A 350 -3.56 -8.12 -17.64
C LEU A 350 -3.43 -7.67 -16.17
N ALA A 351 -4.52 -7.31 -15.53
CA ALA A 351 -4.55 -6.86 -14.14
C ALA A 351 -3.93 -7.89 -13.20
N ARG A 352 -4.30 -9.16 -13.34
CA ARG A 352 -3.75 -10.27 -12.55
C ARG A 352 -2.27 -10.51 -12.83
N SER A 353 -1.86 -10.39 -14.09
CA SER A 353 -0.47 -10.51 -14.50
C SER A 353 0.39 -9.39 -13.92
N ILE A 354 -0.12 -8.15 -13.93
CA ILE A 354 0.54 -7.01 -13.28
C ILE A 354 0.66 -7.29 -11.77
N LYS A 355 -0.42 -7.68 -11.10
CA LYS A 355 -0.41 -7.99 -9.66
C LYS A 355 0.67 -9.00 -9.28
N MET A 356 0.85 -10.03 -10.08
CA MET A 356 1.90 -11.02 -9.87
C MET A 356 3.29 -10.43 -10.08
N ALA A 357 3.47 -9.75 -11.20
CA ALA A 357 4.76 -9.21 -11.63
C ALA A 357 5.29 -8.11 -10.71
N VAL A 358 4.40 -7.28 -10.14
CA VAL A 358 4.78 -6.17 -9.24
C VAL A 358 4.91 -6.60 -7.78
N ARG A 359 4.54 -7.83 -7.43
CA ARG A 359 4.71 -8.35 -6.08
C ARG A 359 6.17 -8.19 -5.67
N ARG A 360 6.38 -7.64 -4.49
CA ARG A 360 7.71 -7.29 -3.99
C ARG A 360 8.09 -8.19 -2.81
N ASP A 361 9.35 -8.66 -2.80
CA ASP A 361 9.96 -9.36 -1.68
C ASP A 361 11.10 -8.53 -1.11
N ILE A 362 10.92 -8.03 0.12
CA ILE A 362 11.94 -7.23 0.81
C ILE A 362 13.11 -8.06 1.34
N HIS A 363 12.96 -9.38 1.44
CA HIS A 363 14.01 -10.29 1.85
C HIS A 363 14.93 -10.68 0.69
N HIS A 364 14.45 -10.54 -0.56
CA HIS A 364 15.18 -10.75 -1.81
C HIS A 364 15.11 -9.50 -2.69
N PHE A 365 15.63 -8.38 -2.16
CA PHE A 365 15.49 -7.05 -2.73
C PHE A 365 16.57 -6.73 -3.78
N GLU A 366 16.80 -7.67 -4.68
CA GLU A 366 17.73 -7.53 -5.81
C GLU A 366 16.99 -7.17 -7.10
N ILE A 367 17.73 -6.68 -8.09
CA ILE A 367 17.16 -6.53 -9.45
C ILE A 367 16.99 -7.93 -10.04
N PRO A 368 15.78 -8.35 -10.46
CA PRO A 368 15.53 -9.71 -10.97
C PRO A 368 16.10 -9.87 -12.39
N SER A 369 17.43 -9.78 -12.52
CA SER A 369 18.15 -9.86 -13.78
C SER A 369 19.56 -10.41 -13.59
N SER A 370 19.91 -11.43 -14.35
CA SER A 370 21.27 -11.97 -14.38
C SER A 370 22.31 -10.95 -14.92
N LYS A 371 21.84 -9.86 -15.55
CA LYS A 371 22.70 -8.78 -16.08
C LYS A 371 22.90 -7.64 -15.09
N GLY A 372 22.21 -7.66 -13.94
CA GLY A 372 22.25 -6.60 -12.93
C GLY A 372 21.56 -5.29 -13.33
N CYS A 373 20.86 -5.26 -14.47
CA CYS A 373 20.07 -4.12 -14.95
C CYS A 373 18.80 -4.60 -15.68
N ILE A 374 17.77 -3.74 -15.71
CA ILE A 374 16.50 -3.92 -16.45
C ILE A 374 16.12 -2.59 -17.09
#